data_f144027352b41585ad9f229c64215f18
#
_entry.id   f144027352b41585ad9f229c64215f18
#
_cell.length_a   1.000
_cell.length_b   1.000
_cell.length_c   1.000
_cell.angle_alpha   90.00
_cell.angle_beta   90.00
_cell.angle_gamma   90.00
#
_symmetry.space_group_name_H-M   'P 1'
#
loop_
_entity.id
_entity.type
_entity.pdbx_description
1 polymer ?
#
loop_
_entity_poly.entity_id
_entity_poly.type
_entity_poly.pdbx_seq_one_letter_code
_entity_poly.pdbx_strand_id
1 'polypeptide(L)'
;MYDVEREKKVIRQGEIKMKKEPFVTKEQIEEIVKSYPTPFHLYDEKGIRETARGLYKAFSWNKGFKEYFAVKATPNPTILKILKEEGCGTDCSSLTELMMSDRCGFDGSEIMFSSNDTPAEEFILAKQLGATINLDDITHIEFLKECAGIPEKISCRYNPGGVFALGTDIMDNPGDAKYGMTTEQIFEAFKQLKELGVKEFGIHSFLASNTVTNEYYPTLAKQLFELAVKLKEEVGVHIGFINLSGGVGIPYLPDQEGNDIAVIGEGVHKVYDEVLVPAGMGDVKIFTELGRYMLAPNGHLVTKAIHEKHTHKEYIGVDACAVNLMRPAMYGAYHHITVMGKENEPADHVYDITGSLCENNDKFAIDRKLPKIDMGDLLVIHDTGAHGFAMGYNYNGKLKSAEILLKEDGTTEMIRRAETPEDYFATIKGFNF
;
A
#
# COMPACT_ATOMS: atom_id res chain seq x y z
N MET A 1 16.77 19.91 -2.30
CA MET A 1 16.49 21.16 -1.55
C MET A 1 14.98 21.15 -1.32
N TYR A 2 14.54 20.56 -0.20
CA TYR A 2 13.12 20.45 0.14
C TYR A 2 12.56 21.82 0.44
N ASP A 3 11.40 22.10 -0.15
CA ASP A 3 10.77 23.42 -0.18
C ASP A 3 10.18 23.80 1.19
N VAL A 4 10.98 24.44 2.01
CA VAL A 4 10.57 25.05 3.29
C VAL A 4 9.49 26.13 3.10
N GLU A 5 9.22 26.54 1.86
CA GLU A 5 8.16 27.51 1.56
C GLU A 5 6.75 26.91 1.52
N ARG A 6 6.61 25.59 1.35
CA ARG A 6 5.30 24.92 1.37
C ARG A 6 4.68 24.90 2.78
N GLU A 7 5.50 24.82 3.83
CA GLU A 7 5.00 24.89 5.22
C GLU A 7 4.51 26.29 5.65
N LYS A 8 4.95 27.35 4.97
CA LYS A 8 4.58 28.74 5.32
C LYS A 8 3.24 29.22 4.76
N LYS A 9 2.57 28.47 3.91
CA LYS A 9 1.32 28.89 3.24
C LYS A 9 0.02 28.50 3.94
N VAL A 10 0.03 27.75 5.04
CA VAL A 10 -1.18 27.14 5.64
C VAL A 10 -1.57 27.74 7.00
N ILE A 11 -1.18 28.96 7.31
CA ILE A 11 -1.72 29.63 8.50
C ILE A 11 -2.60 30.79 8.09
N ARG A 12 -3.85 30.50 7.67
CA ARG A 12 -4.95 31.50 7.69
C ARG A 12 -6.31 30.79 7.84
N GLN A 13 -6.97 31.18 8.94
CA GLN A 13 -8.40 31.08 9.27
C GLN A 13 -8.96 29.76 9.80
N GLY A 14 -9.27 29.75 11.09
CA GLY A 14 -10.49 29.40 11.83
C GLY A 14 -11.29 28.12 11.47
N GLU A 15 -10.74 27.11 10.80
CA GLU A 15 -11.41 25.86 10.54
C GLU A 15 -11.02 24.82 11.60
N ILE A 16 -11.99 24.03 12.05
CA ILE A 16 -11.78 22.92 12.99
C ILE A 16 -10.85 21.91 12.29
N LYS A 17 -9.54 21.99 12.59
CA LYS A 17 -8.56 21.00 12.10
C LYS A 17 -8.94 19.64 12.67
N MET A 18 -9.19 18.64 11.82
CA MET A 18 -9.29 17.26 12.28
C MET A 18 -7.95 16.86 12.88
N LYS A 19 -7.91 16.70 14.20
CA LYS A 19 -6.72 16.28 14.93
C LYS A 19 -6.49 14.80 14.60
N LYS A 20 -5.32 14.43 14.06
CA LYS A 20 -4.97 13.02 13.96
C LYS A 20 -4.81 12.45 15.38
N GLU A 21 -5.63 11.47 15.71
CA GLU A 21 -5.62 10.82 17.02
C GLU A 21 -5.18 9.36 16.85
N PRO A 22 -4.36 8.83 17.79
CA PRO A 22 -4.06 7.41 17.82
C PRO A 22 -5.34 6.61 18.09
N PHE A 23 -5.43 5.40 17.53
CA PHE A 23 -6.53 4.47 17.83
C PHE A 23 -6.38 3.78 19.20
N VAL A 24 -5.36 4.13 19.98
CA VAL A 24 -5.10 3.66 21.35
C VAL A 24 -4.94 4.83 22.30
N THR A 25 -5.37 4.66 23.56
CA THR A 25 -5.12 5.63 24.64
C THR A 25 -3.72 5.44 25.22
N LYS A 26 -3.28 6.43 26.03
CA LYS A 26 -2.03 6.33 26.79
C LYS A 26 -2.00 5.09 27.68
N GLU A 27 -3.06 4.83 28.41
CA GLU A 27 -3.16 3.69 29.33
C GLU A 27 -3.07 2.36 28.58
N GLN A 28 -3.72 2.26 27.43
CA GLN A 28 -3.65 1.05 26.59
C GLN A 28 -2.22 0.83 26.08
N ILE A 29 -1.56 1.87 25.55
CA ILE A 29 -0.20 1.70 25.02
C ILE A 29 0.81 1.39 26.13
N GLU A 30 0.68 1.98 27.32
CA GLU A 30 1.51 1.66 28.49
C GLU A 30 1.33 0.19 28.93
N GLU A 31 0.12 -0.36 28.83
CA GLU A 31 -0.11 -1.77 29.13
C GLU A 31 0.50 -2.69 28.04
N ILE A 32 0.34 -2.34 26.77
CA ILE A 32 0.93 -3.08 25.65
C ILE A 32 2.46 -3.13 25.78
N VAL A 33 3.10 -2.02 26.11
CA VAL A 33 4.57 -1.92 26.27
C VAL A 33 5.12 -2.79 27.39
N LYS A 34 4.31 -3.12 28.41
CA LYS A 34 4.75 -4.07 29.46
C LYS A 34 4.97 -5.49 28.90
N SER A 35 4.18 -5.88 27.90
CA SER A 35 4.27 -7.20 27.29
C SER A 35 5.17 -7.22 26.05
N TYR A 36 5.25 -6.12 25.32
CA TYR A 36 5.97 -5.99 24.07
C TYR A 36 6.90 -4.77 24.11
N PRO A 37 8.23 -4.98 24.22
CA PRO A 37 9.18 -3.85 24.25
C PRO A 37 9.14 -3.05 22.94
N THR A 38 9.27 -1.72 23.04
CA THR A 38 9.46 -0.83 21.90
C THR A 38 10.81 -1.06 21.22
N PRO A 39 10.97 -0.77 19.90
CA PRO A 39 9.90 -0.34 19.02
C PRO A 39 9.07 -1.53 18.49
N PHE A 40 7.81 -1.29 18.11
CA PHE A 40 6.98 -2.28 17.42
C PHE A 40 5.95 -1.58 16.52
N HIS A 41 5.48 -2.29 15.48
CA HIS A 41 4.29 -1.89 14.73
C HIS A 41 3.04 -2.41 15.43
N LEU A 42 2.05 -1.54 15.60
CA LEU A 42 0.75 -1.88 16.15
C LEU A 42 -0.32 -1.71 15.08
N TYR A 43 -1.13 -2.74 14.87
CA TYR A 43 -2.23 -2.74 13.90
C TYR A 43 -3.58 -2.81 14.60
N ASP A 44 -4.58 -2.09 14.08
CA ASP A 44 -5.96 -2.06 14.57
C ASP A 44 -6.83 -3.00 13.72
N GLU A 45 -7.18 -4.17 14.27
CA GLU A 45 -8.06 -5.13 13.58
C GLU A 45 -9.41 -4.52 13.21
N LYS A 46 -10.01 -3.77 14.13
CA LYS A 46 -11.32 -3.13 13.92
C LYS A 46 -11.25 -2.16 12.74
N GLY A 47 -10.27 -1.27 12.74
CA GLY A 47 -10.08 -0.29 11.66
C GLY A 47 -9.83 -0.96 10.30
N ILE A 48 -9.05 -2.05 10.27
CA ILE A 48 -8.81 -2.84 9.04
C ILE A 48 -10.13 -3.40 8.49
N ARG A 49 -10.95 -4.03 9.32
CA ARG A 49 -12.25 -4.60 8.93
C ARG A 49 -13.23 -3.52 8.48
N GLU A 50 -13.31 -2.41 9.20
CA GLU A 50 -14.18 -1.28 8.86
C GLU A 50 -13.79 -0.67 7.50
N THR A 51 -12.50 -0.53 7.22
CA THR A 51 -12.00 -0.03 5.94
C THR A 51 -12.39 -0.96 4.79
N ALA A 52 -12.21 -2.28 4.95
CA ALA A 52 -12.60 -3.27 3.94
C ALA A 52 -14.11 -3.24 3.68
N ARG A 53 -14.94 -3.26 4.72
CA ARG A 53 -16.40 -3.17 4.62
C ARG A 53 -16.85 -1.88 3.94
N GLY A 54 -16.21 -0.76 4.26
CA GLY A 54 -16.46 0.54 3.60
C GLY A 54 -16.21 0.50 2.10
N LEU A 55 -15.09 -0.09 1.69
CA LEU A 55 -14.74 -0.28 0.27
C LEU A 55 -15.78 -1.15 -0.46
N TYR A 56 -16.10 -2.33 0.07
CA TYR A 56 -17.13 -3.20 -0.53
C TYR A 56 -18.49 -2.52 -0.62
N LYS A 57 -18.87 -1.72 0.38
CA LYS A 57 -20.11 -0.94 0.35
C LYS A 57 -20.10 0.09 -0.78
N ALA A 58 -18.99 0.80 -0.98
CA ALA A 58 -18.86 1.82 -2.02
C ALA A 58 -18.97 1.25 -3.44
N PHE A 59 -18.53 0.01 -3.65
CA PHE A 59 -18.58 -0.67 -4.95
C PHE A 59 -19.68 -1.74 -5.05
N SER A 60 -20.64 -1.77 -4.11
CA SER A 60 -21.71 -2.78 -4.07
C SER A 60 -22.63 -2.78 -5.29
N TRP A 61 -22.65 -1.71 -6.09
CA TRP A 61 -23.35 -1.60 -7.35
C TRP A 61 -22.80 -2.56 -8.43
N ASN A 62 -21.51 -2.93 -8.39
CA ASN A 62 -20.89 -3.90 -9.28
C ASN A 62 -20.87 -5.29 -8.61
N LYS A 63 -21.73 -6.20 -9.07
CA LYS A 63 -21.89 -7.54 -8.46
C LYS A 63 -20.64 -8.40 -8.49
N GLY A 64 -19.67 -8.06 -9.32
CA GLY A 64 -18.41 -8.78 -9.46
C GLY A 64 -17.25 -8.07 -8.81
N PHE A 65 -17.47 -6.98 -8.08
CA PHE A 65 -16.41 -6.22 -7.42
C PHE A 65 -15.60 -7.11 -6.49
N LYS A 66 -14.27 -6.97 -6.57
CA LYS A 66 -13.35 -7.61 -5.64
C LYS A 66 -12.13 -6.72 -5.38
N GLU A 67 -11.80 -6.58 -4.12
CA GLU A 67 -10.51 -6.05 -3.68
C GLU A 67 -9.49 -7.18 -3.63
N TYR A 68 -8.36 -7.01 -4.27
CA TYR A 68 -7.17 -7.87 -4.16
C TYR A 68 -6.11 -7.08 -3.39
N PHE A 69 -6.04 -7.29 -2.09
CA PHE A 69 -5.12 -6.54 -1.24
C PHE A 69 -3.66 -6.69 -1.70
N ALA A 70 -2.98 -5.57 -1.94
CA ALA A 70 -1.56 -5.56 -2.34
C ALA A 70 -0.67 -6.08 -1.19
N VAL A 71 -0.22 -7.34 -1.28
CA VAL A 71 0.53 -8.04 -0.22
C VAL A 71 1.80 -7.27 0.17
N LYS A 72 2.48 -6.66 -0.80
CA LYS A 72 3.67 -5.79 -0.59
C LYS A 72 3.46 -4.67 0.43
N ALA A 73 2.22 -4.24 0.65
CA ALA A 73 1.95 -3.18 1.61
C ALA A 73 2.14 -3.65 3.06
N THR A 74 1.69 -4.88 3.37
CA THR A 74 1.81 -5.46 4.72
C THR A 74 1.80 -7.00 4.62
N PRO A 75 2.96 -7.63 4.32
CA PRO A 75 3.07 -9.07 4.10
C PRO A 75 3.06 -9.84 5.43
N ASN A 76 1.89 -9.94 6.04
CA ASN A 76 1.68 -10.65 7.30
C ASN A 76 0.49 -11.61 7.19
N PRO A 77 0.68 -12.93 7.44
CA PRO A 77 -0.38 -13.93 7.29
C PRO A 77 -1.64 -13.66 8.12
N THR A 78 -1.50 -13.08 9.32
CA THR A 78 -2.66 -12.75 10.17
C THR A 78 -3.48 -11.63 9.53
N ILE A 79 -2.84 -10.59 9.02
CA ILE A 79 -3.51 -9.49 8.31
C ILE A 79 -4.21 -10.00 7.05
N LEU A 80 -3.54 -10.86 6.26
CA LEU A 80 -4.13 -11.44 5.05
C LEU A 80 -5.38 -12.27 5.37
N LYS A 81 -5.38 -13.04 6.47
CA LYS A 81 -6.55 -13.82 6.90
C LYS A 81 -7.72 -12.94 7.34
N ILE A 82 -7.44 -11.83 8.07
CA ILE A 82 -8.47 -10.85 8.44
C ILE A 82 -9.11 -10.27 7.17
N LEU A 83 -8.32 -9.87 6.19
CA LEU A 83 -8.83 -9.34 4.93
C LEU A 83 -9.57 -10.38 4.10
N LYS A 84 -9.15 -11.66 4.14
CA LYS A 84 -9.87 -12.77 3.51
C LYS A 84 -11.27 -12.95 4.10
N GLU A 85 -11.40 -12.89 5.43
CA GLU A 85 -12.69 -12.95 6.12
C GLU A 85 -13.64 -11.83 5.70
N GLU A 86 -13.11 -10.65 5.33
CA GLU A 86 -13.88 -9.53 4.78
C GLU A 86 -14.11 -9.63 3.25
N GLY A 87 -13.70 -10.74 2.61
CA GLY A 87 -13.93 -11.03 1.20
C GLY A 87 -12.83 -10.59 0.25
N CYS A 88 -11.73 -10.01 0.74
CA CYS A 88 -10.60 -9.61 -0.11
C CYS A 88 -9.85 -10.83 -0.67
N GLY A 89 -9.29 -10.67 -1.87
CA GLY A 89 -8.22 -11.50 -2.40
C GLY A 89 -6.85 -10.89 -2.10
N THR A 90 -5.81 -11.39 -2.78
CA THR A 90 -4.44 -10.89 -2.69
C THR A 90 -3.90 -10.51 -4.06
N ASP A 91 -3.21 -9.37 -4.16
CA ASP A 91 -2.33 -9.03 -5.28
C ASP A 91 -0.89 -9.31 -4.87
N CYS A 92 -0.26 -10.24 -5.59
CA CYS A 92 1.09 -10.73 -5.35
C CYS A 92 2.03 -10.21 -6.43
N SER A 93 3.26 -9.85 -6.05
CA SER A 93 4.29 -9.33 -6.95
C SER A 93 5.58 -10.15 -6.91
N SER A 94 5.60 -11.30 -6.20
CA SER A 94 6.78 -12.16 -6.06
C SER A 94 6.42 -13.59 -5.68
N LEU A 95 7.42 -14.49 -5.82
CA LEU A 95 7.31 -15.88 -5.41
C LEU A 95 6.85 -16.05 -3.96
N THR A 96 7.46 -15.29 -3.05
CA THR A 96 7.18 -15.40 -1.61
C THR A 96 5.79 -14.89 -1.25
N GLU A 97 5.28 -13.89 -1.94
CA GLU A 97 3.91 -13.41 -1.76
C GLU A 97 2.88 -14.42 -2.27
N LEU A 98 3.13 -15.07 -3.42
CA LEU A 98 2.32 -16.18 -3.91
C LEU A 98 2.28 -17.34 -2.90
N MET A 99 3.44 -17.76 -2.38
CA MET A 99 3.53 -18.81 -1.36
C MET A 99 2.82 -18.43 -0.07
N MET A 100 2.87 -17.18 0.33
CA MET A 100 2.18 -16.68 1.52
C MET A 100 0.66 -16.73 1.32
N SER A 101 0.17 -16.28 0.18
CA SER A 101 -1.27 -16.29 -0.16
C SER A 101 -1.82 -17.71 -0.21
N ASP A 102 -1.13 -18.66 -0.84
CA ASP A 102 -1.47 -20.07 -0.85
C ASP A 102 -1.56 -20.65 0.56
N ARG A 103 -0.55 -20.42 1.41
CA ARG A 103 -0.52 -20.88 2.80
C ARG A 103 -1.57 -20.22 3.70
N CYS A 104 -2.05 -19.03 3.34
CA CYS A 104 -3.21 -18.40 3.99
C CYS A 104 -4.54 -18.97 3.50
N GLY A 105 -4.53 -19.89 2.52
CA GLY A 105 -5.69 -20.60 2.02
C GLY A 105 -6.47 -19.82 0.96
N PHE A 106 -5.88 -18.83 0.30
CA PHE A 106 -6.49 -18.21 -0.88
C PHE A 106 -6.46 -19.20 -2.04
N ASP A 107 -7.59 -19.37 -2.73
CA ASP A 107 -7.61 -20.12 -3.97
C ASP A 107 -7.17 -19.24 -5.16
N GLY A 108 -6.90 -19.86 -6.31
CA GLY A 108 -6.38 -19.16 -7.46
C GLY A 108 -7.24 -18.01 -7.97
N SER A 109 -8.56 -18.11 -7.82
CA SER A 109 -9.49 -17.04 -8.21
C SER A 109 -9.43 -15.83 -7.28
N GLU A 110 -8.83 -15.99 -6.10
CA GLU A 110 -8.63 -14.97 -5.10
C GLU A 110 -7.22 -14.35 -5.15
N ILE A 111 -6.38 -14.78 -6.12
CA ILE A 111 -5.01 -14.29 -6.28
C ILE A 111 -4.87 -13.59 -7.63
N MET A 112 -4.50 -12.31 -7.59
CA MET A 112 -3.90 -11.59 -8.72
C MET A 112 -2.38 -11.71 -8.63
N PHE A 113 -1.72 -11.82 -9.78
CA PHE A 113 -0.27 -11.80 -9.85
C PHE A 113 0.17 -10.70 -10.81
N SER A 114 0.59 -9.57 -10.25
CA SER A 114 1.03 -8.36 -10.96
C SER A 114 2.49 -8.09 -10.64
N SER A 115 3.39 -8.63 -11.47
CA SER A 115 4.84 -8.45 -11.38
C SER A 115 5.34 -7.72 -12.62
N ASN A 116 6.60 -7.28 -12.63
CA ASN A 116 7.18 -6.50 -13.72
C ASN A 116 8.20 -7.33 -14.52
N ASP A 117 9.47 -7.34 -14.12
CA ASP A 117 10.52 -8.17 -14.74
C ASP A 117 10.46 -9.59 -14.17
N THR A 118 9.42 -10.34 -14.52
CA THR A 118 8.98 -11.55 -13.81
C THR A 118 9.88 -12.76 -14.13
N PRO A 119 10.52 -13.39 -13.13
CA PRO A 119 11.25 -14.65 -13.31
C PRO A 119 10.33 -15.82 -13.68
N ALA A 120 10.88 -16.83 -14.36
CA ALA A 120 10.11 -18.00 -14.81
C ALA A 120 9.42 -18.76 -13.67
N GLU A 121 10.10 -18.95 -12.55
CA GLU A 121 9.56 -19.65 -11.38
C GLU A 121 8.31 -18.97 -10.79
N GLU A 122 8.21 -17.64 -10.88
CA GLU A 122 7.05 -16.89 -10.42
C GLU A 122 5.84 -17.12 -11.33
N PHE A 123 6.03 -17.07 -12.64
CA PHE A 123 4.97 -17.43 -13.61
C PHE A 123 4.51 -18.88 -13.47
N ILE A 124 5.46 -19.80 -13.29
CA ILE A 124 5.15 -21.22 -13.07
C ILE A 124 4.28 -21.40 -11.83
N LEU A 125 4.68 -20.80 -10.70
CA LEU A 125 3.92 -20.92 -9.46
C LEU A 125 2.55 -20.23 -9.57
N ALA A 126 2.49 -19.01 -10.11
CA ALA A 126 1.24 -18.27 -10.28
C ALA A 126 0.23 -19.10 -11.10
N LYS A 127 0.68 -19.71 -12.20
CA LYS A 127 -0.18 -20.59 -13.02
C LYS A 127 -0.56 -21.86 -12.28
N GLN A 128 0.36 -22.50 -11.55
CA GLN A 128 0.06 -23.72 -10.77
C GLN A 128 -1.01 -23.47 -9.70
N LEU A 129 -0.98 -22.30 -9.07
CA LEU A 129 -1.99 -21.89 -8.09
C LEU A 129 -3.32 -21.50 -8.76
N GLY A 130 -3.35 -21.31 -10.07
CA GLY A 130 -4.52 -20.80 -10.78
C GLY A 130 -4.75 -19.30 -10.60
N ALA A 131 -3.73 -18.54 -10.21
CA ALA A 131 -3.80 -17.11 -10.05
C ALA A 131 -4.08 -16.42 -11.39
N THR A 132 -4.73 -15.26 -11.34
CA THR A 132 -4.90 -14.41 -12.52
C THR A 132 -3.61 -13.66 -12.78
N ILE A 133 -2.90 -14.02 -13.85
CA ILE A 133 -1.63 -13.40 -14.26
C ILE A 133 -1.93 -12.10 -14.99
N ASN A 134 -1.28 -11.01 -14.59
CA ASN A 134 -1.29 -9.71 -15.24
C ASN A 134 0.05 -9.48 -15.94
N LEU A 135 0.08 -9.45 -17.26
CA LEU A 135 1.30 -9.24 -18.05
C LEU A 135 1.65 -7.75 -18.12
N ASP A 136 2.89 -7.44 -17.75
CA ASP A 136 3.39 -6.06 -17.74
C ASP A 136 3.86 -5.59 -19.12
N ASP A 137 4.39 -6.50 -19.96
CA ASP A 137 4.88 -6.20 -21.31
C ASP A 137 4.47 -7.28 -22.32
N ILE A 138 4.40 -6.91 -23.60
CA ILE A 138 4.02 -7.80 -24.70
C ILE A 138 5.01 -8.98 -24.86
N THR A 139 6.29 -8.77 -24.57
CA THR A 139 7.32 -9.81 -24.64
C THR A 139 7.11 -10.92 -23.61
N HIS A 140 6.38 -10.62 -22.54
CA HIS A 140 6.04 -11.62 -21.53
C HIS A 140 5.09 -12.71 -22.04
N ILE A 141 4.37 -12.49 -23.16
CA ILE A 141 3.47 -13.50 -23.75
C ILE A 141 4.26 -14.73 -24.16
N GLU A 142 5.31 -14.57 -24.97
CA GLU A 142 6.12 -15.69 -25.41
C GLU A 142 6.91 -16.32 -24.24
N PHE A 143 7.45 -15.49 -23.35
CA PHE A 143 8.15 -15.98 -22.17
C PHE A 143 7.25 -16.82 -21.25
N LEU A 144 6.03 -16.37 -20.98
CA LEU A 144 5.05 -17.14 -20.19
C LEU A 144 4.67 -18.43 -20.90
N LYS A 145 4.45 -18.37 -22.23
CA LYS A 145 4.13 -19.55 -23.02
C LYS A 145 5.22 -20.62 -22.94
N GLU A 146 6.49 -20.22 -23.02
CA GLU A 146 7.63 -21.13 -22.96
C GLU A 146 7.83 -21.73 -21.56
N CYS A 147 7.77 -20.92 -20.49
CA CYS A 147 8.11 -21.39 -19.15
C CYS A 147 6.94 -22.08 -18.42
N ALA A 148 5.70 -21.65 -18.66
CA ALA A 148 4.54 -22.14 -17.93
C ALA A 148 3.34 -22.51 -18.83
N GLY A 149 3.30 -22.05 -20.07
CA GLY A 149 2.14 -22.12 -20.97
C GLY A 149 1.08 -21.06 -20.63
N ILE A 150 0.27 -20.69 -21.61
CA ILE A 150 -0.74 -19.64 -21.47
C ILE A 150 -1.94 -20.16 -20.66
N PRO A 151 -2.43 -19.41 -19.63
CA PRO A 151 -3.66 -19.74 -18.92
C PRO A 151 -4.90 -19.33 -19.72
N GLU A 152 -6.07 -19.89 -19.36
CA GLU A 152 -7.34 -19.51 -20.01
C GLU A 152 -7.83 -18.11 -19.66
N LYS A 153 -7.40 -17.58 -18.50
CA LYS A 153 -7.70 -16.23 -18.00
C LYS A 153 -6.42 -15.44 -17.82
N ILE A 154 -6.35 -14.26 -18.39
CA ILE A 154 -5.17 -13.40 -18.34
C ILE A 154 -5.55 -11.92 -18.36
N SER A 155 -4.72 -11.10 -17.77
CA SER A 155 -4.80 -9.65 -17.78
C SER A 155 -3.56 -9.04 -18.42
N CYS A 156 -3.70 -7.85 -19.02
CA CYS A 156 -2.58 -7.06 -19.51
C CYS A 156 -2.59 -5.68 -18.87
N ARG A 157 -1.40 -5.21 -18.50
CA ARG A 157 -1.22 -3.88 -17.92
C ARG A 157 -1.08 -2.84 -19.01
N TYR A 158 -1.97 -1.87 -19.00
CA TYR A 158 -1.97 -0.75 -19.93
C TYR A 158 -1.22 0.45 -19.38
N ASN A 159 -0.40 1.07 -20.23
CA ASN A 159 0.27 2.34 -19.99
C ASN A 159 -0.12 3.33 -21.08
N PRO A 160 -0.91 4.38 -20.79
CA PRO A 160 -1.34 5.35 -21.80
C PRO A 160 -0.20 6.26 -22.28
N GLY A 161 0.95 6.25 -21.64
CA GLY A 161 2.03 7.20 -21.89
C GLY A 161 1.72 8.63 -21.45
N GLY A 162 2.63 9.56 -21.77
CA GLY A 162 2.46 10.99 -21.49
C GLY A 162 2.47 11.34 -20.00
N VAL A 163 1.74 12.41 -19.67
CA VAL A 163 1.61 12.94 -18.30
C VAL A 163 0.21 12.66 -17.76
N PHE A 164 0.13 12.09 -16.58
CA PHE A 164 -1.13 11.91 -15.87
C PHE A 164 -1.36 13.08 -14.91
N ALA A 165 -2.38 13.88 -15.19
CA ALA A 165 -2.65 15.14 -14.48
C ALA A 165 -2.90 15.00 -12.96
N LEU A 166 -3.33 13.81 -12.52
CA LEU A 166 -3.58 13.48 -11.10
C LEU A 166 -2.43 12.65 -10.49
N GLY A 167 -1.25 12.64 -11.14
CA GLY A 167 -0.05 11.98 -10.64
C GLY A 167 0.49 12.62 -9.35
N THR A 168 1.39 11.92 -8.68
CA THR A 168 2.08 12.37 -7.46
C THR A 168 3.58 12.19 -7.61
N ASP A 169 4.37 12.86 -6.78
CA ASP A 169 5.84 12.74 -6.77
C ASP A 169 6.37 11.36 -6.32
N ILE A 170 5.48 10.41 -5.98
CA ILE A 170 5.84 9.04 -5.56
C ILE A 170 6.08 8.12 -6.76
N MET A 171 5.47 8.42 -7.90
CA MET A 171 5.62 7.69 -9.17
C MET A 171 5.94 8.63 -10.30
N ASP A 172 6.77 8.17 -11.23
CA ASP A 172 6.98 8.84 -12.52
C ASP A 172 5.68 8.94 -13.31
N ASN A 173 5.62 9.92 -14.23
CA ASN A 173 4.53 9.99 -15.19
C ASN A 173 4.48 8.71 -16.06
N PRO A 174 3.31 8.34 -16.60
CA PRO A 174 3.19 7.13 -17.43
C PRO A 174 4.21 7.07 -18.57
N GLY A 175 4.60 8.20 -19.15
CA GLY A 175 5.59 8.25 -20.24
C GLY A 175 7.02 7.89 -19.80
N ASP A 176 7.34 8.02 -18.51
CA ASP A 176 8.66 7.73 -17.93
C ASP A 176 8.63 6.48 -17.05
N ALA A 177 7.44 5.97 -16.71
CA ALA A 177 7.27 4.79 -15.85
C ALA A 177 7.67 3.51 -16.59
N LYS A 178 8.35 2.60 -15.86
CA LYS A 178 8.81 1.31 -16.41
C LYS A 178 7.71 0.27 -16.63
N TYR A 179 6.45 0.61 -16.48
CA TYR A 179 5.33 -0.32 -16.36
C TYR A 179 4.36 -0.22 -17.53
N GLY A 180 3.94 -1.40 -18.00
CA GLY A 180 2.77 -1.56 -18.84
C GLY A 180 2.99 -1.34 -20.34
N MET A 181 2.07 -1.87 -21.12
CA MET A 181 2.06 -1.87 -22.59
C MET A 181 1.52 -0.56 -23.14
N THR A 182 2.13 -0.03 -24.20
CA THR A 182 1.58 1.10 -24.96
C THR A 182 0.24 0.74 -25.61
N THR A 183 -0.45 1.76 -26.18
CA THR A 183 -1.72 1.52 -26.88
C THR A 183 -1.56 0.53 -28.02
N GLU A 184 -0.50 0.66 -28.82
CA GLU A 184 -0.22 -0.25 -29.94
C GLU A 184 0.08 -1.68 -29.46
N GLN A 185 0.90 -1.79 -28.41
CA GLN A 185 1.27 -3.08 -27.83
C GLN A 185 0.08 -3.80 -27.22
N ILE A 186 -0.83 -3.10 -26.52
CA ILE A 186 -1.97 -3.75 -25.87
C ILE A 186 -2.96 -4.33 -26.89
N PHE A 187 -3.22 -3.64 -28.00
CA PHE A 187 -4.05 -4.19 -29.08
C PHE A 187 -3.43 -5.42 -29.69
N GLU A 188 -2.13 -5.40 -29.94
CA GLU A 188 -1.40 -6.55 -30.48
C GLU A 188 -1.35 -7.72 -29.48
N ALA A 189 -1.12 -7.44 -28.20
CA ALA A 189 -1.11 -8.45 -27.15
C ALA A 189 -2.46 -9.20 -27.05
N PHE A 190 -3.58 -8.48 -27.11
CA PHE A 190 -4.91 -9.11 -27.07
C PHE A 190 -5.21 -9.95 -28.32
N LYS A 191 -4.69 -9.57 -29.51
CA LYS A 191 -4.78 -10.41 -30.74
C LYS A 191 -4.02 -11.71 -30.54
N GLN A 192 -2.75 -11.62 -30.09
CA GLN A 192 -1.90 -12.80 -29.87
C GLN A 192 -2.51 -13.73 -28.80
N LEU A 193 -2.96 -13.19 -27.67
CA LEU A 193 -3.59 -13.97 -26.61
C LEU A 193 -4.88 -14.67 -27.07
N LYS A 194 -5.69 -14.01 -27.90
CA LYS A 194 -6.88 -14.60 -28.51
C LYS A 194 -6.52 -15.77 -29.41
N GLU A 195 -5.49 -15.62 -30.26
CA GLU A 195 -4.98 -16.69 -31.13
C GLU A 195 -4.40 -17.86 -30.34
N LEU A 196 -3.80 -17.60 -29.18
CA LEU A 196 -3.30 -18.60 -28.24
C LEU A 196 -4.40 -19.30 -27.40
N GLY A 197 -5.66 -18.92 -27.59
CA GLY A 197 -6.82 -19.60 -27.01
C GLY A 197 -7.24 -19.11 -25.63
N VAL A 198 -6.82 -17.92 -25.22
CA VAL A 198 -7.32 -17.26 -23.99
C VAL A 198 -8.82 -17.03 -24.11
N LYS A 199 -9.56 -17.28 -23.03
CA LYS A 199 -11.03 -17.20 -22.99
C LYS A 199 -11.54 -16.01 -22.17
N GLU A 200 -10.84 -15.67 -21.07
CA GLU A 200 -11.19 -14.56 -20.19
C GLU A 200 -10.09 -13.52 -20.20
N PHE A 201 -10.46 -12.30 -20.54
CA PHE A 201 -9.54 -11.18 -20.68
C PHE A 201 -9.79 -10.12 -19.62
N GLY A 202 -8.71 -9.59 -19.06
CA GLY A 202 -8.73 -8.44 -18.17
C GLY A 202 -7.81 -7.32 -18.63
N ILE A 203 -8.10 -6.12 -18.18
CA ILE A 203 -7.22 -4.94 -18.31
C ILE A 203 -6.87 -4.43 -16.94
N HIS A 204 -5.62 -4.05 -16.77
CA HIS A 204 -5.09 -3.45 -15.55
C HIS A 204 -4.35 -2.15 -15.88
N SER A 205 -4.38 -1.16 -15.00
CA SER A 205 -3.48 0.00 -15.08
C SER A 205 -3.24 0.61 -13.71
N PHE A 206 -2.02 1.09 -13.49
CA PHE A 206 -1.60 1.76 -12.26
C PHE A 206 -0.82 3.02 -12.63
N LEU A 207 -1.42 4.20 -12.48
CA LEU A 207 -0.87 5.47 -12.99
C LEU A 207 -0.38 6.41 -11.90
N ALA A 208 -0.75 6.19 -10.64
CA ALA A 208 -0.34 7.04 -9.53
C ALA A 208 -0.32 6.28 -8.20
N SER A 209 0.38 6.82 -7.21
CA SER A 209 0.42 6.30 -5.84
C SER A 209 0.18 7.42 -4.84
N ASN A 210 -0.63 7.15 -3.81
CA ASN A 210 -1.05 8.11 -2.79
C ASN A 210 -1.74 9.36 -3.36
N THR A 211 -2.66 9.17 -4.29
CA THR A 211 -3.47 10.27 -4.83
C THR A 211 -4.60 10.61 -3.85
N VAL A 212 -4.60 11.84 -3.35
CA VAL A 212 -5.59 12.31 -2.37
C VAL A 212 -6.59 13.20 -3.08
N THR A 213 -7.39 12.61 -3.97
CA THR A 213 -8.52 13.21 -4.67
C THR A 213 -9.54 12.14 -5.06
N ASN A 214 -10.81 12.48 -4.97
CA ASN A 214 -11.90 11.58 -5.35
C ASN A 214 -11.99 11.34 -6.88
N GLU A 215 -11.23 12.09 -7.68
CA GLU A 215 -11.31 12.06 -9.15
C GLU A 215 -10.37 11.00 -9.77
N TYR A 216 -9.42 10.45 -9.01
CA TYR A 216 -8.41 9.53 -9.55
C TYR A 216 -9.03 8.29 -10.19
N TYR A 217 -9.80 7.50 -9.43
CA TYR A 217 -10.41 6.29 -9.95
C TYR A 217 -11.45 6.56 -11.06
N PRO A 218 -12.37 7.52 -10.94
CA PRO A 218 -13.27 7.84 -12.05
C PRO A 218 -12.52 8.20 -13.35
N THR A 219 -11.43 8.96 -13.27
CA THR A 219 -10.61 9.33 -14.43
C THR A 219 -9.91 8.11 -15.04
N LEU A 220 -9.27 7.27 -14.21
CA LEU A 220 -8.65 6.03 -14.64
C LEU A 220 -9.67 5.06 -15.24
N ALA A 221 -10.81 4.89 -14.57
CA ALA A 221 -11.89 4.04 -15.03
C ALA A 221 -12.39 4.45 -16.42
N LYS A 222 -12.57 5.74 -16.67
CA LYS A 222 -12.97 6.23 -17.99
C LYS A 222 -12.00 5.80 -19.09
N GLN A 223 -10.70 5.97 -18.86
CA GLN A 223 -9.67 5.57 -19.83
C GLN A 223 -9.71 4.06 -20.11
N LEU A 224 -9.82 3.24 -19.06
CA LEU A 224 -9.83 1.78 -19.21
C LEU A 224 -11.14 1.26 -19.82
N PHE A 225 -12.27 1.89 -19.51
CA PHE A 225 -13.57 1.53 -20.08
C PHE A 225 -13.63 1.85 -21.57
N GLU A 226 -13.15 3.03 -21.97
CA GLU A 226 -13.03 3.39 -23.40
C GLU A 226 -12.08 2.46 -24.14
N LEU A 227 -10.96 2.06 -23.53
CA LEU A 227 -10.04 1.06 -24.08
C LEU A 227 -10.73 -0.31 -24.26
N ALA A 228 -11.48 -0.77 -23.25
CA ALA A 228 -12.20 -2.03 -23.32
C ALA A 228 -13.23 -2.08 -24.45
N VAL A 229 -13.95 -0.97 -24.67
CA VAL A 229 -14.89 -0.84 -25.80
C VAL A 229 -14.15 -0.95 -27.14
N LYS A 230 -13.04 -0.23 -27.31
CA LYS A 230 -12.23 -0.31 -28.53
C LYS A 230 -11.66 -1.71 -28.77
N LEU A 231 -11.17 -2.40 -27.75
CA LEU A 231 -10.69 -3.78 -27.88
C LEU A 231 -11.81 -4.73 -28.30
N LYS A 232 -13.03 -4.53 -27.83
CA LYS A 232 -14.20 -5.28 -28.30
C LYS A 232 -14.49 -5.02 -29.78
N GLU A 233 -14.47 -3.77 -30.20
CA GLU A 233 -14.81 -3.37 -31.57
C GLU A 233 -13.72 -3.77 -32.59
N GLU A 234 -12.44 -3.53 -32.26
CA GLU A 234 -11.33 -3.68 -33.22
C GLU A 234 -10.67 -5.06 -33.18
N VAL A 235 -10.59 -5.69 -31.99
CA VAL A 235 -9.96 -7.02 -31.81
C VAL A 235 -11.00 -8.14 -31.69
N GLY A 236 -12.23 -7.77 -31.29
CA GLY A 236 -13.29 -8.74 -31.07
C GLY A 236 -13.04 -9.61 -29.82
N VAL A 237 -12.49 -9.02 -28.76
CA VAL A 237 -12.33 -9.64 -27.44
C VAL A 237 -13.30 -8.98 -26.46
N HIS A 238 -13.92 -9.78 -25.60
CA HIS A 238 -14.74 -9.26 -24.50
C HIS A 238 -13.89 -9.19 -23.23
N ILE A 239 -13.79 -8.00 -22.66
CA ILE A 239 -13.09 -7.79 -21.39
C ILE A 239 -14.04 -8.17 -20.26
N GLY A 240 -13.71 -9.21 -19.51
CA GLY A 240 -14.52 -9.73 -18.40
C GLY A 240 -14.31 -9.00 -17.09
N PHE A 241 -13.15 -8.35 -16.91
CA PHE A 241 -12.87 -7.54 -15.72
C PHE A 241 -11.90 -6.41 -16.04
N ILE A 242 -12.02 -5.33 -15.29
CA ILE A 242 -11.11 -4.18 -15.32
C ILE A 242 -10.59 -3.93 -13.91
N ASN A 243 -9.27 -3.98 -13.76
CA ASN A 243 -8.56 -3.78 -12.51
C ASN A 243 -8.01 -2.35 -12.47
N LEU A 244 -8.57 -1.54 -11.58
CA LEU A 244 -8.15 -0.16 -11.34
C LEU A 244 -6.87 -0.08 -10.48
N SER A 245 -6.33 -1.23 -10.07
CA SER A 245 -5.15 -1.37 -9.25
C SER A 245 -5.24 -0.59 -7.91
N GLY A 246 -4.11 -0.04 -7.45
CA GLY A 246 -4.05 0.81 -6.26
C GLY A 246 -4.09 2.30 -6.60
N GLY A 247 -3.45 3.10 -5.77
CA GLY A 247 -3.25 4.53 -6.02
C GLY A 247 -4.06 5.46 -5.12
N VAL A 248 -5.24 5.05 -4.66
CA VAL A 248 -6.02 5.82 -3.69
C VAL A 248 -5.19 6.01 -2.43
N GLY A 249 -4.93 7.27 -2.10
CA GLY A 249 -4.09 7.68 -1.00
C GLY A 249 -4.83 7.92 0.30
N ILE A 250 -4.06 8.35 1.28
CA ILE A 250 -4.56 8.81 2.58
C ILE A 250 -4.00 10.19 2.89
N PRO A 251 -4.69 10.99 3.70
CA PRO A 251 -4.16 12.27 4.17
C PRO A 251 -3.09 12.00 5.24
N TYR A 252 -1.81 12.19 4.91
CA TYR A 252 -0.74 12.10 5.90
C TYR A 252 -0.65 13.36 6.78
N LEU A 253 -0.89 14.54 6.20
CA LEU A 253 -0.88 15.80 6.93
C LEU A 253 -2.17 15.98 7.74
N PRO A 254 -2.11 16.57 8.95
CA PRO A 254 -3.30 16.75 9.80
C PRO A 254 -4.38 17.65 9.22
N ASP A 255 -4.01 18.54 8.29
CA ASP A 255 -4.90 19.50 7.63
C ASP A 255 -5.21 19.12 6.18
N GLN A 256 -4.78 17.95 5.73
CA GLN A 256 -5.07 17.44 4.41
C GLN A 256 -6.45 16.78 4.40
N GLU A 257 -7.29 17.16 3.45
CA GLU A 257 -8.57 16.49 3.23
C GLU A 257 -8.35 15.09 2.66
N GLY A 258 -9.06 14.11 3.20
CA GLY A 258 -8.96 12.71 2.78
C GLY A 258 -9.86 12.37 1.60
N ASN A 259 -9.62 11.21 1.00
CA ASN A 259 -10.53 10.63 0.02
C ASN A 259 -11.82 10.14 0.68
N ASP A 260 -12.95 10.33 0.01
CA ASP A 260 -14.22 9.68 0.34
C ASP A 260 -14.46 8.52 -0.62
N ILE A 261 -14.34 7.30 -0.09
CA ILE A 261 -14.47 6.09 -0.91
C ILE A 261 -15.87 5.91 -1.48
N ALA A 262 -16.91 6.44 -0.83
CA ALA A 262 -18.28 6.39 -1.34
C ALA A 262 -18.43 7.30 -2.56
N VAL A 263 -17.85 8.50 -2.52
CA VAL A 263 -17.81 9.44 -3.65
C VAL A 263 -17.00 8.85 -4.81
N ILE A 264 -15.88 8.22 -4.51
CA ILE A 264 -15.06 7.50 -5.52
C ILE A 264 -15.88 6.40 -6.18
N GLY A 265 -16.55 5.53 -5.38
CA GLY A 265 -17.36 4.43 -5.88
C GLY A 265 -18.53 4.90 -6.75
N GLU A 266 -19.21 5.98 -6.36
CA GLU A 266 -20.27 6.62 -7.16
C GLU A 266 -19.73 7.21 -8.47
N GLY A 267 -18.57 7.86 -8.41
CA GLY A 267 -17.90 8.40 -9.60
C GLY A 267 -17.54 7.31 -10.61
N VAL A 268 -17.00 6.17 -10.16
CA VAL A 268 -16.70 5.02 -11.05
C VAL A 268 -17.99 4.42 -11.61
N HIS A 269 -19.06 4.30 -10.80
CA HIS A 269 -20.36 3.80 -11.22
C HIS A 269 -20.96 4.64 -12.35
N LYS A 270 -20.92 5.94 -12.18
CA LYS A 270 -21.39 6.88 -13.22
C LYS A 270 -20.67 6.67 -14.55
N VAL A 271 -19.34 6.57 -14.53
CA VAL A 271 -18.54 6.33 -15.74
C VAL A 271 -18.84 4.96 -16.35
N TYR A 272 -19.08 3.94 -15.50
CA TYR A 272 -19.48 2.60 -15.94
C TYR A 272 -20.78 2.63 -16.73
N ASP A 273 -21.79 3.32 -16.21
CA ASP A 273 -23.10 3.49 -16.86
C ASP A 273 -23.03 4.33 -18.15
N GLU A 274 -22.12 5.29 -18.20
CA GLU A 274 -21.93 6.16 -19.38
C GLU A 274 -21.16 5.46 -20.52
N VAL A 275 -20.23 4.56 -20.22
CA VAL A 275 -19.31 3.99 -21.22
C VAL A 275 -19.58 2.51 -21.49
N LEU A 276 -19.60 1.66 -20.46
CA LEU A 276 -19.67 0.21 -20.64
C LEU A 276 -21.10 -0.29 -20.91
N VAL A 277 -22.08 0.23 -20.19
CA VAL A 277 -23.48 -0.21 -20.35
C VAL A 277 -24.00 0.03 -21.77
N PRO A 278 -23.85 1.21 -22.41
CA PRO A 278 -24.27 1.44 -23.78
C PRO A 278 -23.52 0.57 -24.82
N ALA A 279 -22.27 0.19 -24.51
CA ALA A 279 -21.46 -0.70 -25.36
C ALA A 279 -21.84 -2.19 -25.20
N GLY A 280 -22.86 -2.52 -24.40
CA GLY A 280 -23.25 -3.90 -24.10
C GLY A 280 -22.17 -4.66 -23.32
N MET A 281 -21.52 -3.99 -22.37
CA MET A 281 -20.47 -4.51 -21.49
C MET A 281 -20.84 -4.30 -20.00
N GLY A 282 -22.12 -4.26 -19.67
CA GLY A 282 -22.62 -4.09 -18.30
C GLY A 282 -22.39 -5.32 -17.39
N ASP A 283 -21.69 -6.34 -17.85
CA ASP A 283 -21.25 -7.52 -17.10
C ASP A 283 -19.80 -7.46 -16.63
N VAL A 284 -19.06 -6.43 -17.03
CA VAL A 284 -17.64 -6.25 -16.67
C VAL A 284 -17.48 -6.07 -15.16
N LYS A 285 -16.60 -6.88 -14.57
CA LYS A 285 -16.30 -6.82 -13.14
C LYS A 285 -15.23 -5.75 -12.88
N ILE A 286 -15.36 -5.07 -11.75
CA ILE A 286 -14.36 -4.07 -11.31
C ILE A 286 -13.52 -4.67 -10.19
N PHE A 287 -12.19 -4.59 -10.34
CA PHE A 287 -11.22 -5.00 -9.34
C PHE A 287 -10.37 -3.81 -8.89
N THR A 288 -9.87 -3.91 -7.65
CA THR A 288 -8.93 -2.96 -7.07
C THR A 288 -7.79 -3.69 -6.37
N GLU A 289 -6.62 -3.03 -6.20
CA GLU A 289 -5.42 -3.56 -5.54
C GLU A 289 -4.91 -2.54 -4.52
N LEU A 290 -5.77 -2.20 -3.57
CA LEU A 290 -5.49 -1.17 -2.58
C LEU A 290 -4.61 -1.72 -1.45
N GLY A 291 -3.42 -1.16 -1.25
CA GLY A 291 -2.57 -1.45 -0.10
C GLY A 291 -2.62 -0.33 0.93
N ARG A 292 -2.18 0.86 0.53
CA ARG A 292 -2.05 2.03 1.41
C ARG A 292 -3.39 2.44 2.02
N TYR A 293 -4.42 2.59 1.20
CA TYR A 293 -5.76 2.96 1.65
C TYR A 293 -6.28 1.98 2.71
N MET A 294 -6.06 0.69 2.49
CA MET A 294 -6.57 -0.37 3.36
C MET A 294 -5.89 -0.39 4.72
N LEU A 295 -4.59 -0.20 4.78
CA LEU A 295 -3.82 -0.51 5.99
C LEU A 295 -3.10 0.68 6.62
N ALA A 296 -2.68 1.70 5.87
CA ALA A 296 -1.81 2.73 6.43
C ALA A 296 -2.41 3.42 7.66
N PRO A 297 -3.69 3.87 7.67
CA PRO A 297 -4.30 4.51 8.82
C PRO A 297 -4.49 3.56 10.01
N ASN A 298 -4.55 2.27 9.74
CA ASN A 298 -4.82 1.19 10.70
C ASN A 298 -3.53 0.61 11.30
N GLY A 299 -2.43 1.36 11.27
CA GLY A 299 -1.17 0.95 11.87
C GLY A 299 -0.33 2.12 12.36
N HIS A 300 0.33 1.90 13.49
CA HIS A 300 1.24 2.84 14.13
C HIS A 300 2.60 2.19 14.38
N LEU A 301 3.69 2.98 14.27
CA LEU A 301 4.97 2.61 14.85
C LEU A 301 5.05 3.24 16.24
N VAL A 302 5.17 2.38 17.24
CA VAL A 302 5.31 2.78 18.65
C VAL A 302 6.79 2.76 19.02
N THR A 303 7.27 3.86 19.57
CA THR A 303 8.68 4.04 19.94
C THR A 303 8.81 4.86 21.22
N LYS A 304 9.99 4.81 21.83
CA LYS A 304 10.29 5.50 23.09
C LYS A 304 11.42 6.49 22.92
N ALA A 305 11.28 7.67 23.49
CA ALA A 305 12.37 8.64 23.62
C ALA A 305 13.45 8.10 24.55
N ILE A 306 14.67 7.98 24.07
CA ILE A 306 15.80 7.40 24.81
C ILE A 306 16.99 8.33 25.01
N HIS A 307 17.13 9.34 24.15
CA HIS A 307 18.21 10.32 24.22
C HIS A 307 17.74 11.70 23.74
N GLU A 308 18.28 12.74 24.35
CA GLU A 308 18.22 14.11 23.84
C GLU A 308 19.63 14.62 23.48
N LYS A 309 19.71 15.48 22.50
CA LYS A 309 20.96 16.15 22.09
C LYS A 309 20.68 17.61 21.82
N HIS A 310 21.49 18.46 22.44
CA HIS A 310 21.44 19.92 22.32
C HIS A 310 22.69 20.38 21.59
N THR A 311 22.57 20.62 20.27
CA THR A 311 23.69 21.08 19.44
C THR A 311 23.29 22.37 18.72
N HIS A 312 23.34 22.40 17.39
CA HIS A 312 22.78 23.52 16.60
C HIS A 312 21.24 23.42 16.46
N LYS A 313 20.69 22.26 16.79
CA LYS A 313 19.27 21.95 16.87
C LYS A 313 18.98 21.11 18.12
N GLU A 314 17.72 20.98 18.42
CA GLU A 314 17.22 20.07 19.45
C GLU A 314 16.84 18.74 18.82
N TYR A 315 17.43 17.64 19.28
CA TYR A 315 17.17 16.29 18.80
C TYR A 315 16.60 15.42 19.90
N ILE A 316 15.58 14.65 19.55
CA ILE A 316 15.09 13.54 20.36
C ILE A 316 15.44 12.23 19.63
N GLY A 317 16.33 11.46 20.23
CA GLY A 317 16.66 10.11 19.77
C GLY A 317 15.65 9.10 20.32
N VAL A 318 15.09 8.31 19.42
CA VAL A 318 14.15 7.24 19.78
C VAL A 318 14.77 5.86 19.55
N ASP A 319 14.19 4.81 20.15
CA ASP A 319 14.68 3.43 19.99
C ASP A 319 14.32 2.81 18.63
N ALA A 320 13.36 3.37 17.89
CA ALA A 320 13.15 3.08 16.48
C ALA A 320 14.20 3.76 15.59
N CYS A 321 14.33 3.28 14.36
CA CYS A 321 15.16 3.89 13.31
C CYS A 321 14.55 3.63 11.92
N ALA A 322 15.18 4.11 10.85
CA ALA A 322 14.68 3.92 9.49
C ALA A 322 14.54 2.45 9.05
N VAL A 323 15.17 1.50 9.76
CA VAL A 323 14.92 0.06 9.60
C VAL A 323 13.45 -0.29 9.87
N ASN A 324 12.80 0.41 10.80
CA ASN A 324 11.40 0.21 11.16
C ASN A 324 10.45 1.02 10.24
N LEU A 325 10.88 2.21 9.80
CA LEU A 325 10.10 3.07 8.90
C LEU A 325 11.01 3.92 8.03
N MET A 326 11.35 3.42 6.85
CA MET A 326 12.30 4.08 5.96
C MET A 326 11.73 5.29 5.18
N ARG A 327 10.41 5.39 5.08
CA ARG A 327 9.74 6.37 4.21
C ARG A 327 10.12 7.84 4.49
N PRO A 328 10.22 8.31 5.74
CA PRO A 328 10.72 9.66 6.01
C PRO A 328 12.16 9.88 5.53
N ALA A 329 13.04 8.91 5.77
CA ALA A 329 14.45 8.98 5.40
C ALA A 329 14.68 8.96 3.88
N MET A 330 13.94 8.12 3.14
CA MET A 330 14.13 7.90 1.71
C MET A 330 13.32 8.90 0.84
N TYR A 331 12.08 9.17 1.23
CA TYR A 331 11.15 9.97 0.41
C TYR A 331 10.83 11.34 1.01
N GLY A 332 11.37 11.65 2.20
CA GLY A 332 10.94 12.82 2.97
C GLY A 332 9.44 12.76 3.34
N ALA A 333 8.88 11.56 3.42
CA ALA A 333 7.46 11.39 3.68
C ALA A 333 7.09 11.87 5.08
N TYR A 334 6.03 12.66 5.15
CA TYR A 334 5.49 13.09 6.43
C TYR A 334 4.74 11.93 7.09
N HIS A 335 5.00 11.74 8.39
CA HIS A 335 4.16 10.98 9.29
C HIS A 335 3.86 11.84 10.52
N HIS A 336 2.60 11.86 10.95
CA HIS A 336 2.23 12.56 12.18
C HIS A 336 2.82 11.84 13.39
N ILE A 337 3.24 12.60 14.40
CA ILE A 337 3.80 12.06 15.63
C ILE A 337 2.98 12.58 16.81
N THR A 338 2.46 11.68 17.61
CA THR A 338 1.80 11.99 18.88
C THR A 338 2.72 11.60 20.04
N VAL A 339 2.94 12.51 20.97
CA VAL A 339 3.57 12.22 22.27
C VAL A 339 2.45 11.80 23.22
N MET A 340 2.43 10.52 23.62
CA MET A 340 1.31 9.93 24.33
C MET A 340 1.09 10.56 25.70
N GLY A 341 -0.12 11.03 25.94
CA GLY A 341 -0.53 11.73 27.16
C GLY A 341 -0.19 13.21 27.18
N LYS A 342 0.37 13.74 26.08
CA LYS A 342 0.66 15.18 25.91
C LYS A 342 -0.08 15.77 24.70
N GLU A 343 -1.13 15.11 24.21
CA GLU A 343 -1.87 15.47 23.01
C GLU A 343 -2.53 16.86 23.08
N ASN A 344 -2.76 17.33 24.29
CA ASN A 344 -3.39 18.64 24.57
C ASN A 344 -2.40 19.69 25.09
N GLU A 345 -1.11 19.34 25.23
CA GLU A 345 -0.09 20.28 25.64
C GLU A 345 0.34 21.18 24.46
N PRO A 346 0.88 22.38 24.76
CA PRO A 346 1.38 23.28 23.71
C PRO A 346 2.49 22.62 22.87
N ALA A 347 2.36 22.62 21.55
CA ALA A 347 3.41 22.18 20.63
C ALA A 347 4.38 23.36 20.36
N ASP A 348 5.11 23.77 21.38
CA ASP A 348 5.98 24.94 21.38
C ASP A 348 7.48 24.62 21.32
N HIS A 349 7.85 23.33 21.35
CA HIS A 349 9.22 22.86 21.13
C HIS A 349 9.42 22.43 19.68
N VAL A 350 10.62 22.67 19.16
CA VAL A 350 10.99 22.31 17.77
C VAL A 350 12.07 21.26 17.83
N TYR A 351 11.76 20.04 17.36
CA TYR A 351 12.66 18.90 17.37
C TYR A 351 12.90 18.28 16.00
N ASP A 352 14.12 17.75 15.82
CA ASP A 352 14.35 16.63 14.91
C ASP A 352 14.19 15.32 15.69
N ILE A 353 13.31 14.42 15.23
CA ILE A 353 13.12 13.08 15.82
C ILE A 353 13.98 12.09 15.05
N THR A 354 14.95 11.45 15.72
CA THR A 354 16.01 10.70 15.06
C THR A 354 16.10 9.26 15.55
N GLY A 355 16.51 8.36 14.64
CA GLY A 355 16.91 7.00 14.98
C GLY A 355 18.41 6.89 15.28
N SER A 356 18.90 5.65 15.32
CA SER A 356 20.26 5.30 15.75
C SER A 356 21.18 4.81 14.63
N LEU A 357 20.79 4.97 13.35
CA LEU A 357 21.64 4.59 12.22
C LEU A 357 22.79 5.58 12.02
N CYS A 358 23.92 5.10 11.52
CA CYS A 358 25.01 5.93 11.01
C CYS A 358 24.65 6.55 9.64
N GLU A 359 23.42 7.02 9.52
CA GLU A 359 22.82 7.64 8.33
C GLU A 359 22.19 8.98 8.74
N ASN A 360 22.67 10.08 8.18
CA ASN A 360 22.19 11.41 8.56
C ASN A 360 20.68 11.63 8.32
N ASN A 361 20.12 10.90 7.34
CA ASN A 361 18.70 10.97 7.01
C ASN A 361 17.83 10.05 7.89
N ASP A 362 18.39 9.36 8.88
CA ASP A 362 17.61 8.56 9.83
C ASP A 362 16.83 9.47 10.78
N LYS A 363 15.82 10.13 10.23
CA LYS A 363 14.97 11.11 10.89
C LYS A 363 13.50 10.85 10.55
N PHE A 364 12.69 10.71 11.56
CA PHE A 364 11.23 10.58 11.43
C PHE A 364 10.55 11.94 11.24
N ALA A 365 11.18 13.01 11.76
CA ALA A 365 10.72 14.38 11.62
C ALA A 365 11.90 15.35 11.66
N ILE A 366 11.77 16.48 10.96
CA ILE A 366 12.74 17.58 10.92
C ILE A 366 11.98 18.86 11.25
N ASP A 367 12.57 19.68 12.16
CA ASP A 367 12.02 20.96 12.61
C ASP A 367 10.51 20.86 13.03
N ARG A 368 10.14 19.73 13.63
CA ARG A 368 8.76 19.43 14.00
C ARG A 368 8.37 20.11 15.32
N LYS A 369 7.28 20.89 15.29
CA LYS A 369 6.67 21.40 16.50
C LYS A 369 5.92 20.30 17.24
N LEU A 370 6.31 20.03 18.46
CA LEU A 370 5.74 19.00 19.34
C LEU A 370 5.65 19.55 20.78
N PRO A 371 4.84 18.93 21.64
CA PRO A 371 4.95 19.16 23.08
C PRO A 371 6.34 18.82 23.59
N LYS A 372 6.69 19.32 24.78
CA LYS A 372 7.94 18.92 25.43
C LYS A 372 8.03 17.40 25.57
N ILE A 373 9.11 16.82 25.08
CA ILE A 373 9.39 15.39 25.17
C ILE A 373 10.37 15.16 26.30
N ASP A 374 10.01 14.30 27.24
CA ASP A 374 10.88 13.84 28.32
C ASP A 374 11.40 12.42 28.00
N MET A 375 12.57 12.09 28.54
CA MET A 375 13.13 10.74 28.32
C MET A 375 12.23 9.67 28.93
N GLY A 376 11.90 8.66 28.13
CA GLY A 376 10.94 7.62 28.50
C GLY A 376 9.53 7.83 27.93
N ASP A 377 9.22 9.02 27.40
CA ASP A 377 7.94 9.25 26.72
C ASP A 377 7.75 8.28 25.56
N LEU A 378 6.51 7.80 25.41
CA LEU A 378 6.09 6.99 24.28
C LEU A 378 5.61 7.89 23.16
N LEU A 379 6.13 7.66 21.96
CA LEU A 379 5.72 8.33 20.73
C LEU A 379 5.01 7.34 19.81
N VAL A 380 3.90 7.78 19.26
CA VAL A 380 3.18 7.07 18.20
C VAL A 380 3.40 7.79 16.88
N ILE A 381 4.01 7.09 15.91
CA ILE A 381 4.17 7.56 14.54
C ILE A 381 3.03 6.95 13.73
N HIS A 382 2.15 7.82 13.20
CA HIS A 382 0.89 7.44 12.55
C HIS A 382 1.07 6.93 11.14
N ASP A 383 0.02 6.28 10.62
CA ASP A 383 -0.14 5.89 9.22
C ASP A 383 0.97 4.96 8.71
N THR A 384 1.47 4.07 9.56
CA THR A 384 2.55 3.14 9.23
C THR A 384 2.08 1.73 8.91
N GLY A 385 0.76 1.50 8.89
CA GLY A 385 0.19 0.16 8.67
C GLY A 385 0.42 -0.42 7.27
N ALA A 386 0.77 0.42 6.28
CA ALA A 386 1.18 0.01 4.95
C ALA A 386 2.54 0.63 4.59
N HIS A 387 3.42 -0.14 3.94
CA HIS A 387 4.76 0.31 3.54
C HIS A 387 5.62 0.82 4.71
N GLY A 388 5.30 0.39 5.94
CA GLY A 388 6.09 0.59 7.14
C GLY A 388 7.06 -0.59 7.31
N PHE A 389 6.65 -1.62 8.08
CA PHE A 389 7.44 -2.84 8.28
C PHE A 389 7.91 -3.48 6.96
N ALA A 390 7.02 -3.54 5.97
CA ALA A 390 7.28 -4.20 4.68
C ALA A 390 8.50 -3.65 3.93
N MET A 391 8.74 -2.34 4.01
CA MET A 391 9.88 -1.69 3.36
C MET A 391 11.14 -1.68 4.23
N GLY A 392 11.10 -2.28 5.42
CA GLY A 392 12.25 -2.34 6.32
C GLY A 392 13.43 -3.11 5.74
N TYR A 393 14.62 -2.75 6.17
CA TYR A 393 15.91 -3.31 5.76
C TYR A 393 16.82 -3.45 6.97
N ASN A 394 18.00 -4.06 6.81
CA ASN A 394 18.98 -4.18 7.88
C ASN A 394 20.24 -3.35 7.53
N TYR A 395 20.29 -2.10 8.00
CA TYR A 395 21.49 -1.27 7.95
C TYR A 395 22.11 -1.12 9.34
N ASN A 396 23.43 -0.99 9.44
CA ASN A 396 24.21 -1.06 10.69
C ASN A 396 23.93 -2.34 11.53
N GLY A 397 23.42 -3.41 10.92
CA GLY A 397 23.03 -4.62 11.65
C GLY A 397 21.84 -4.42 12.60
N LYS A 398 21.05 -3.36 12.44
CA LYS A 398 19.82 -3.18 13.20
C LYS A 398 18.77 -4.18 12.76
N LEU A 399 18.04 -4.69 13.74
CA LEU A 399 17.05 -5.74 13.58
C LEU A 399 15.65 -5.14 13.40
N LYS A 400 14.79 -5.83 12.63
CA LYS A 400 13.39 -5.42 12.47
C LYS A 400 12.60 -5.66 13.75
N SER A 401 11.68 -4.76 14.03
CA SER A 401 10.81 -4.79 15.20
C SER A 401 9.70 -5.84 15.10
N ALA A 402 9.00 -6.09 16.21
CA ALA A 402 7.80 -6.91 16.22
C ALA A 402 6.61 -6.24 15.51
N GLU A 403 5.63 -7.04 15.13
CA GLU A 403 4.30 -6.62 14.69
C GLU A 403 3.25 -7.16 15.68
N ILE A 404 2.42 -6.27 16.22
CA ILE A 404 1.41 -6.56 17.22
C ILE A 404 0.03 -6.20 16.65
N LEU A 405 -0.95 -7.04 16.85
CA LEU A 405 -2.34 -6.79 16.50
C LEU A 405 -3.13 -6.41 17.76
N LEU A 406 -3.80 -5.27 17.73
CA LEU A 406 -4.86 -4.93 18.67
C LEU A 406 -6.17 -5.48 18.11
N LYS A 407 -6.75 -6.48 18.78
CA LYS A 407 -7.95 -7.19 18.34
C LYS A 407 -9.21 -6.39 18.66
N GLU A 408 -10.30 -6.72 17.97
CA GLU A 408 -11.61 -6.07 18.18
C GLU A 408 -12.10 -6.17 19.64
N ASP A 409 -11.70 -7.22 20.37
CA ASP A 409 -12.05 -7.41 21.80
C ASP A 409 -11.14 -6.64 22.76
N GLY A 410 -10.19 -5.87 22.23
CA GLY A 410 -9.24 -5.07 23.00
C GLY A 410 -8.00 -5.85 23.50
N THR A 411 -7.91 -7.15 23.23
CA THR A 411 -6.70 -7.94 23.52
C THR A 411 -5.64 -7.71 22.47
N THR A 412 -4.40 -8.07 22.77
CA THR A 412 -3.27 -7.94 21.85
C THR A 412 -2.65 -9.29 21.52
N GLU A 413 -2.18 -9.43 20.29
CA GLU A 413 -1.51 -10.63 19.80
C GLU A 413 -0.22 -10.26 19.06
N MET A 414 0.89 -10.94 19.37
CA MET A 414 2.11 -10.81 18.57
C MET A 414 1.96 -11.62 17.28
N ILE A 415 1.76 -10.92 16.15
CA ILE A 415 1.58 -11.53 14.83
C ILE A 415 2.89 -11.72 14.06
N ARG A 416 3.96 -11.09 14.54
CA ARG A 416 5.36 -11.33 14.14
C ARG A 416 6.26 -10.94 15.29
N ARG A 417 7.19 -11.83 15.67
CA ARG A 417 8.23 -11.47 16.65
C ARG A 417 9.27 -10.52 16.05
N ALA A 418 9.98 -9.79 16.87
CA ALA A 418 11.17 -9.07 16.43
C ALA A 418 12.23 -10.04 15.91
N GLU A 419 13.08 -9.56 15.00
CA GLU A 419 14.29 -10.29 14.62
C GLU A 419 15.25 -10.40 15.80
N THR A 420 16.03 -11.48 15.81
CA THR A 420 17.12 -11.72 16.74
C THR A 420 18.47 -11.69 15.98
N PRO A 421 19.61 -11.61 16.67
CA PRO A 421 20.92 -11.73 16.02
C PRO A 421 21.05 -13.02 15.20
N GLU A 422 20.45 -14.12 15.66
CA GLU A 422 20.44 -15.41 14.96
C GLU A 422 19.73 -15.31 13.60
N ASP A 423 18.61 -14.58 13.52
CA ASP A 423 17.93 -14.33 12.24
C ASP A 423 18.84 -13.55 11.28
N TYR A 424 19.52 -12.52 11.78
CA TYR A 424 20.42 -11.71 10.99
C TYR A 424 21.59 -12.50 10.42
N PHE A 425 22.12 -13.46 11.21
CA PHE A 425 23.25 -14.29 10.83
C PHE A 425 22.86 -15.59 10.13
N ALA A 426 21.57 -15.93 10.05
CA ALA A 426 21.07 -17.22 9.53
C ALA A 426 21.57 -17.59 8.13
N THR A 427 21.86 -16.61 7.28
CA THR A 427 22.35 -16.82 5.91
C THR A 427 23.87 -16.80 5.76
N ILE A 428 24.62 -16.50 6.83
CA ILE A 428 26.09 -16.42 6.81
C ILE A 428 26.70 -17.80 7.03
N LYS A 429 27.31 -18.32 5.97
CA LYS A 429 27.91 -19.66 6.02
C LYS A 429 29.06 -19.72 7.01
N GLY A 430 29.02 -20.69 7.93
CA GLY A 430 30.09 -20.96 8.91
C GLY A 430 30.09 -19.98 10.09
N PHE A 431 29.08 -19.15 10.23
CA PHE A 431 28.89 -18.27 11.38
C PHE A 431 27.77 -18.84 12.26
N ASN A 432 28.16 -19.60 13.31
CA ASN A 432 27.22 -20.15 14.30
C ASN A 432 27.29 -19.30 15.56
N PHE A 433 26.18 -18.85 16.07
CA PHE A 433 26.04 -18.17 17.36
C PHE A 433 25.78 -19.17 18.48
#